data_a8e82f3809ea324c742e37654dc257b7
#
_entry.id   a8e82f3809ea324c742e37654dc257b7
#
_cell.length_a   1.000
_cell.length_b   1.000
_cell.length_c   1.000
_cell.angle_alpha   90.00
_cell.angle_beta   90.00
_cell.angle_gamma   90.00
#
_symmetry.space_group_name_H-M   'P 1'
#
loop_
_entity.id
_entity.type
_entity.pdbx_description
1 polymer ?
#
loop_
_entity_poly.entity_id
_entity_poly.type
_entity_poly.pdbx_seq_one_letter_code
_entity_poly.pdbx_strand_id
1 'polypeptide(L)'
;MEATILPLVEDSVVLSPATLPPAQSVGPETTVSNSSGQNEDLLELRRRVRKAGLLDKQPRYYAMKVVMGVALLAIGLAVIVLFDSLWIQLLNAVFMGFAFSQVAFIGHDAGHYQIARTPRKNEIVGLLATFLVAMDLSWWIEKHNRHHANPNVLGEDADIEISVLAFTEEQALSKNILLRPIVRYQAFLFYPILMLSSFSLRFGGVAYLVRGRDVKYRVLEPLLMVTHAVIYLSVLYY
;
A
#
# COMPACT_ATOMS: atom_id res chain seq x y z
N MET A 1 18.35 2.32 35.04
CA MET A 1 17.80 1.39 34.01
C MET A 1 17.79 2.12 32.70
N GLU A 2 18.86 1.93 31.95
CA GLU A 2 19.07 2.56 30.65
C GLU A 2 18.15 1.93 29.61
N ALA A 3 17.35 2.75 28.97
CA ALA A 3 16.55 2.34 27.81
C ALA A 3 17.46 2.27 26.60
N THR A 4 17.84 1.06 26.20
CA THR A 4 18.57 0.78 24.97
C THR A 4 17.69 1.20 23.79
N ILE A 5 18.01 2.33 23.18
CA ILE A 5 17.46 2.76 21.91
C ILE A 5 18.07 1.84 20.85
N LEU A 6 17.24 0.99 20.25
CA LEU A 6 17.61 0.21 19.07
C LEU A 6 17.97 1.19 17.96
N PRO A 7 19.12 1.00 17.27
CA PRO A 7 19.52 1.83 16.16
C PRO A 7 18.50 1.69 15.03
N LEU A 8 18.16 2.82 14.44
CA LEU A 8 17.52 2.89 13.13
C LEU A 8 18.39 2.07 12.17
N VAL A 9 17.74 1.15 11.47
CA VAL A 9 18.36 0.25 10.49
C VAL A 9 19.14 1.08 9.48
N GLU A 10 20.45 1.18 9.68
CA GLU A 10 21.45 1.45 8.67
C GLU A 10 21.94 0.10 8.13
N ASP A 11 21.06 -0.63 7.46
CA ASP A 11 21.52 -1.64 6.54
C ASP A 11 21.75 -0.95 5.20
N SER A 12 22.96 -0.42 5.06
CA SER A 12 23.55 -0.09 3.78
C SER A 12 23.55 -1.37 2.93
N VAL A 13 22.57 -1.45 2.02
CA VAL A 13 22.62 -2.41 0.91
C VAL A 13 23.87 -2.09 0.12
N VAL A 14 24.91 -2.89 0.33
CA VAL A 14 26.12 -2.90 -0.52
C VAL A 14 25.69 -3.47 -1.87
N LEU A 15 25.32 -2.57 -2.78
CA LEU A 15 25.12 -2.92 -4.17
C LEU A 15 26.49 -3.30 -4.75
N SER A 16 26.61 -4.56 -5.18
CA SER A 16 27.71 -5.04 -6.00
C SER A 16 27.84 -4.16 -7.25
N PRO A 17 29.05 -3.78 -7.68
CA PRO A 17 29.21 -2.89 -8.83
C PRO A 17 28.87 -3.63 -10.12
N ALA A 18 27.61 -3.53 -10.55
CA ALA A 18 27.25 -3.80 -11.93
C ALA A 18 27.80 -2.64 -12.76
N THR A 19 28.62 -2.97 -13.76
CA THR A 19 29.26 -2.07 -14.71
C THR A 19 28.23 -1.13 -15.35
N LEU A 20 28.27 0.14 -14.97
CA LEU A 20 27.52 1.21 -15.63
C LEU A 20 28.09 1.44 -17.04
N PRO A 21 27.25 1.70 -18.05
CA PRO A 21 27.71 2.18 -19.35
C PRO A 21 28.38 3.56 -19.21
N PRO A 22 29.31 3.94 -20.10
CA PRO A 22 30.08 5.17 -19.96
C PRO A 22 29.17 6.39 -19.97
N ALA A 23 29.32 7.23 -18.96
CA ALA A 23 28.59 8.48 -18.80
C ALA A 23 28.78 9.38 -20.03
N GLN A 24 27.68 9.75 -20.65
CA GLN A 24 27.66 10.85 -21.61
C GLN A 24 27.95 12.16 -20.85
N SER A 25 28.91 12.93 -21.34
CA SER A 25 29.32 14.21 -20.81
C SER A 25 28.14 15.19 -20.81
N VAL A 26 27.53 15.41 -19.65
CA VAL A 26 26.59 16.52 -19.43
C VAL A 26 27.45 17.76 -19.12
N GLY A 27 27.15 18.83 -19.85
CA GLY A 27 27.82 20.15 -19.79
C GLY A 27 27.78 20.84 -18.41
N PRO A 28 28.19 22.11 -18.29
CA PRO A 28 29.04 22.62 -17.22
C PRO A 28 28.45 22.51 -15.82
N GLU A 29 29.34 22.17 -14.91
CA GLU A 29 29.21 22.11 -13.45
C GLU A 29 28.15 23.06 -12.87
N THR A 30 26.99 22.51 -12.52
CA THR A 30 26.18 23.12 -11.47
C THR A 30 26.92 22.80 -10.15
N THR A 31 27.48 23.85 -9.60
CA THR A 31 28.20 23.89 -8.33
C THR A 31 27.56 22.99 -7.28
N VAL A 32 28.27 21.93 -6.88
CA VAL A 32 28.05 21.16 -5.65
C VAL A 32 28.37 22.11 -4.47
N SER A 33 27.44 23.00 -4.20
CA SER A 33 27.51 23.92 -3.07
C SER A 33 26.42 23.47 -2.08
N ASN A 34 26.89 23.02 -0.91
CA ASN A 34 26.12 22.84 0.34
C ASN A 34 25.36 21.54 0.59
N SER A 35 25.92 20.38 0.35
CA SER A 35 25.40 19.15 0.95
C SER A 35 25.46 19.15 2.50
N SER A 36 26.43 19.84 3.09
CA SER A 36 26.53 20.03 4.55
C SER A 36 25.41 20.91 5.11
N GLY A 37 25.13 22.06 4.49
CA GLY A 37 24.07 22.98 4.94
C GLY A 37 22.68 22.36 4.80
N GLN A 38 22.40 21.66 3.70
CA GLN A 38 21.12 20.96 3.51
C GLN A 38 20.90 19.84 4.56
N ASN A 39 21.96 19.14 4.94
CA ASN A 39 21.88 18.13 5.99
C ASN A 39 21.62 18.75 7.37
N GLU A 40 22.25 19.89 7.68
CA GLU A 40 22.01 20.63 8.92
C GLU A 40 20.57 21.15 9.00
N ASP A 41 20.04 21.73 7.94
CA ASP A 41 18.66 22.19 7.84
C ASP A 41 17.65 21.04 8.04
N LEU A 42 17.91 19.87 7.43
CA LEU A 42 17.09 18.69 7.59
C LEU A 42 17.11 18.15 9.03
N LEU A 43 18.27 18.13 9.66
CA LEU A 43 18.42 17.71 11.06
C LEU A 43 17.69 18.67 12.01
N GLU A 44 17.80 19.98 11.78
CA GLU A 44 17.10 20.99 12.54
C GLU A 44 15.59 20.88 12.36
N LEU A 45 15.10 20.69 11.12
CA LEU A 45 13.69 20.46 10.85
C LEU A 45 13.17 19.23 11.59
N ARG A 46 13.88 18.10 11.51
CA ARG A 46 13.53 16.87 12.26
C ARG A 46 13.47 17.12 13.77
N ARG A 47 14.40 17.91 14.31
CA ARG A 47 14.41 18.27 15.73
C ARG A 47 13.18 19.09 16.11
N ARG A 48 12.83 20.11 15.30
CA ARG A 48 11.63 20.96 15.52
C ARG A 48 10.35 20.15 15.45
N VAL A 49 10.19 19.30 14.44
CA VAL A 49 9.03 18.41 14.27
C VAL A 49 8.87 17.48 15.49
N ARG A 50 9.97 16.89 15.95
CA ARG A 50 9.97 16.01 17.14
C ARG A 50 9.63 16.81 18.40
N LYS A 51 10.22 18.00 18.60
CA LYS A 51 9.95 18.85 19.77
C LYS A 51 8.50 19.33 19.80
N ALA A 52 7.89 19.55 18.65
CA ALA A 52 6.48 19.92 18.52
C ALA A 52 5.51 18.74 18.75
N GLY A 53 6.01 17.50 19.01
CA GLY A 53 5.18 16.33 19.25
C GLY A 53 4.44 15.81 18.01
N LEU A 54 4.79 16.28 16.81
CA LEU A 54 4.09 15.91 15.58
C LEU A 54 4.32 14.45 15.14
N LEU A 55 5.32 13.79 15.72
CA LEU A 55 5.60 12.37 15.52
C LEU A 55 5.03 11.48 16.63
N ASP A 56 4.32 12.06 17.60
CA ASP A 56 3.76 11.30 18.70
C ASP A 56 2.57 10.44 18.25
N LYS A 57 2.51 9.22 18.79
CA LYS A 57 1.40 8.32 18.48
C LYS A 57 0.07 8.87 18.98
N GLN A 58 -0.99 8.70 18.19
CA GLN A 58 -2.33 9.24 18.46
C GLN A 58 -3.35 8.11 18.74
N PRO A 59 -3.26 7.40 19.88
CA PRO A 59 -4.04 6.18 20.11
C PRO A 59 -5.54 6.44 20.15
N ARG A 60 -5.98 7.60 20.66
CA ARG A 60 -7.42 7.97 20.68
C ARG A 60 -7.96 8.20 19.28
N TYR A 61 -7.21 8.85 18.42
CA TYR A 61 -7.56 9.07 17.01
C TYR A 61 -7.75 7.73 16.28
N TYR A 62 -6.79 6.82 16.42
CA TYR A 62 -6.88 5.51 15.79
C TYR A 62 -7.97 4.62 16.38
N ALA A 63 -8.22 4.67 17.69
CA ALA A 63 -9.35 3.99 18.29
C ALA A 63 -10.68 4.46 17.68
N MET A 64 -10.85 5.77 17.53
CA MET A 64 -12.04 6.33 16.87
C MET A 64 -12.13 5.89 15.39
N LYS A 65 -11.02 5.91 14.65
CA LYS A 65 -10.95 5.44 13.26
C LYS A 65 -11.35 3.97 13.12
N VAL A 66 -10.86 3.11 14.00
CA VAL A 66 -11.21 1.68 14.02
C VAL A 66 -12.71 1.51 14.32
N VAL A 67 -13.24 2.17 15.35
CA VAL A 67 -14.67 2.11 15.67
C VAL A 67 -15.52 2.59 14.49
N MET A 68 -15.15 3.69 13.88
CA MET A 68 -15.84 4.21 12.70
C MET A 68 -15.77 3.22 11.53
N GLY A 69 -14.61 2.67 11.22
CA GLY A 69 -14.45 1.68 10.14
C GLY A 69 -15.31 0.44 10.35
N VAL A 70 -15.31 -0.11 11.57
CA VAL A 70 -16.16 -1.25 11.94
C VAL A 70 -17.64 -0.89 11.84
N ALA A 71 -18.06 0.30 12.32
CA ALA A 71 -19.44 0.74 12.21
C ALA A 71 -19.90 0.90 10.76
N LEU A 72 -19.07 1.49 9.89
CA LEU A 72 -19.37 1.63 8.47
C LEU A 72 -19.56 0.26 7.80
N LEU A 73 -18.66 -0.70 8.06
CA LEU A 73 -18.80 -2.06 7.53
C LEU A 73 -20.06 -2.76 8.07
N ALA A 74 -20.38 -2.60 9.36
CA ALA A 74 -21.57 -3.18 9.96
C ALA A 74 -22.85 -2.60 9.36
N ILE A 75 -22.89 -1.29 9.10
CA ILE A 75 -24.04 -0.64 8.42
C ILE A 75 -24.21 -1.20 7.01
N GLY A 76 -23.13 -1.27 6.22
CA GLY A 76 -23.19 -1.82 4.87
C GLY A 76 -23.65 -3.27 4.85
N LEU A 77 -23.14 -4.11 5.77
CA LEU A 77 -23.57 -5.49 5.93
C LEU A 77 -25.05 -5.59 6.33
N ALA A 78 -25.51 -4.75 7.26
CA ALA A 78 -26.91 -4.70 7.63
C ALA A 78 -27.81 -4.33 6.42
N VAL A 79 -27.37 -3.41 5.56
CA VAL A 79 -28.10 -3.09 4.33
C VAL A 79 -28.17 -4.27 3.37
N ILE A 80 -27.09 -5.06 3.24
CA ILE A 80 -27.10 -6.27 2.41
C ILE A 80 -28.16 -7.24 2.90
N VAL A 81 -28.27 -7.46 4.22
CA VAL A 81 -29.16 -8.48 4.82
C VAL A 81 -30.63 -8.01 4.91
N LEU A 82 -30.85 -6.70 5.08
CA LEU A 82 -32.19 -6.16 5.37
C LEU A 82 -32.98 -5.68 4.14
N PHE A 83 -32.31 -5.50 2.99
CA PHE A 83 -32.93 -4.91 1.80
C PHE A 83 -32.66 -5.72 0.53
N ASP A 84 -33.71 -6.12 -0.18
CA ASP A 84 -33.62 -6.89 -1.44
C ASP A 84 -33.66 -5.98 -2.70
N SER A 85 -33.81 -4.66 -2.54
CA SER A 85 -33.90 -3.73 -3.66
C SER A 85 -32.55 -3.55 -4.36
N LEU A 86 -32.49 -3.83 -5.67
CA LEU A 86 -31.31 -3.64 -6.50
C LEU A 86 -30.73 -2.21 -6.37
N TRP A 87 -31.57 -1.19 -6.37
CA TRP A 87 -31.13 0.19 -6.28
C TRP A 87 -30.48 0.52 -4.94
N ILE A 88 -31.05 -0.02 -3.83
CA ILE A 88 -30.45 0.11 -2.52
C ILE A 88 -29.11 -0.61 -2.48
N GLN A 89 -28.99 -1.81 -3.07
CA GLN A 89 -27.74 -2.56 -3.10
C GLN A 89 -26.68 -1.87 -3.97
N LEU A 90 -27.05 -1.23 -5.08
CA LEU A 90 -26.11 -0.45 -5.89
C LEU A 90 -25.57 0.78 -5.13
N LEU A 91 -26.44 1.49 -4.39
CA LEU A 91 -25.99 2.58 -3.53
C LEU A 91 -25.11 2.07 -2.38
N ASN A 92 -25.48 0.93 -1.80
CA ASN A 92 -24.70 0.28 -0.74
C ASN A 92 -23.32 -0.18 -1.27
N ALA A 93 -23.20 -0.62 -2.52
CA ALA A 93 -21.92 -0.97 -3.11
C ALA A 93 -20.96 0.23 -3.14
N VAL A 94 -21.44 1.42 -3.49
CA VAL A 94 -20.66 2.67 -3.42
C VAL A 94 -20.28 2.99 -1.98
N PHE A 95 -21.23 2.88 -1.04
CA PHE A 95 -20.98 3.08 0.38
C PHE A 95 -19.94 2.09 0.93
N MET A 96 -20.06 0.81 0.57
CA MET A 96 -19.08 -0.23 0.97
C MET A 96 -17.69 0.05 0.40
N GLY A 97 -17.58 0.56 -0.83
CA GLY A 97 -16.31 0.99 -1.40
C GLY A 97 -15.64 2.08 -0.54
N PHE A 98 -16.41 3.07 -0.08
CA PHE A 98 -15.92 4.07 0.87
C PHE A 98 -15.53 3.45 2.21
N ALA A 99 -16.36 2.57 2.78
CA ALA A 99 -16.08 1.90 4.06
C ALA A 99 -14.80 1.06 4.00
N PHE A 100 -14.61 0.27 2.95
CA PHE A 100 -13.38 -0.50 2.73
C PHE A 100 -12.15 0.40 2.59
N SER A 101 -12.26 1.54 1.92
CA SER A 101 -11.16 2.51 1.83
C SER A 101 -10.74 3.03 3.21
N GLN A 102 -11.70 3.33 4.10
CA GLN A 102 -11.38 3.77 5.47
C GLN A 102 -10.63 2.69 6.26
N VAL A 103 -10.99 1.42 6.10
CA VAL A 103 -10.29 0.29 6.73
C VAL A 103 -8.90 0.08 6.10
N ALA A 104 -8.78 0.21 4.78
CA ALA A 104 -7.50 0.12 4.08
C ALA A 104 -6.51 1.19 4.56
N PHE A 105 -6.95 2.42 4.80
CA PHE A 105 -6.10 3.48 5.38
C PHE A 105 -5.63 3.14 6.81
N ILE A 106 -6.44 2.47 7.63
CA ILE A 106 -5.98 1.97 8.93
C ILE A 106 -4.88 0.93 8.74
N GLY A 107 -5.04 0.01 7.78
CA GLY A 107 -4.02 -0.97 7.42
C GLY A 107 -2.72 -0.33 6.92
N HIS A 108 -2.84 0.70 6.08
CA HIS A 108 -1.73 1.51 5.58
C HIS A 108 -0.91 2.14 6.73
N ASP A 109 -1.58 2.83 7.64
CA ASP A 109 -0.94 3.50 8.77
C ASP A 109 -0.33 2.48 9.75
N ALA A 110 -0.95 1.29 9.87
CA ALA A 110 -0.40 0.17 10.63
C ALA A 110 0.89 -0.36 9.99
N GLY A 111 0.94 -0.49 8.66
CA GLY A 111 2.13 -0.89 7.90
C GLY A 111 3.31 0.08 8.09
N HIS A 112 3.02 1.36 8.23
CA HIS A 112 4.00 2.39 8.58
C HIS A 112 4.30 2.49 10.09
N TYR A 113 3.81 1.56 10.90
CA TYR A 113 4.00 1.55 12.36
C TYR A 113 3.53 2.84 13.06
N GLN A 114 2.52 3.54 12.50
CA GLN A 114 2.06 4.84 13.02
C GLN A 114 1.06 4.73 14.16
N ILE A 115 0.32 3.63 14.28
CA ILE A 115 -0.83 3.49 15.18
C ILE A 115 -0.38 3.27 16.63
N ALA A 116 0.49 2.29 16.86
CA ALA A 116 0.90 1.86 18.19
C ALA A 116 2.41 2.02 18.40
N ARG A 117 2.82 2.03 19.68
CA ARG A 117 4.24 2.17 20.07
C ARG A 117 5.07 0.92 19.77
N THR A 118 4.45 -0.25 19.68
CA THR A 118 5.18 -1.51 19.45
C THR A 118 4.89 -2.06 18.06
N PRO A 119 5.89 -2.61 17.34
CA PRO A 119 5.71 -3.23 16.03
C PRO A 119 4.60 -4.28 16.03
N ARG A 120 4.60 -5.18 17.03
CA ARG A 120 3.62 -6.25 17.14
C ARG A 120 2.17 -5.76 17.16
N LYS A 121 1.89 -4.64 17.86
CA LYS A 121 0.53 -4.08 17.89
C LYS A 121 0.12 -3.50 16.54
N ASN A 122 1.04 -2.85 15.83
CA ASN A 122 0.78 -2.38 14.47
C ASN A 122 0.54 -3.56 13.52
N GLU A 123 1.32 -4.61 13.60
CA GLU A 123 1.14 -5.83 12.79
C GLU A 123 -0.22 -6.49 13.03
N ILE A 124 -0.68 -6.59 14.27
CA ILE A 124 -2.02 -7.10 14.59
C ILE A 124 -3.10 -6.24 13.94
N VAL A 125 -3.00 -4.91 14.06
CA VAL A 125 -3.95 -4.00 13.41
C VAL A 125 -3.88 -4.12 11.88
N GLY A 126 -2.68 -4.22 11.32
CA GLY A 126 -2.46 -4.45 9.89
C GLY A 126 -3.10 -5.75 9.41
N LEU A 127 -2.89 -6.87 10.10
CA LEU A 127 -3.51 -8.17 9.77
C LEU A 127 -5.04 -8.13 9.85
N LEU A 128 -5.60 -7.46 10.86
CA LEU A 128 -7.05 -7.30 10.97
C LEU A 128 -7.62 -6.42 9.85
N ALA A 129 -6.96 -5.32 9.54
CA ALA A 129 -7.39 -4.44 8.47
C ALA A 129 -7.30 -5.13 7.10
N THR A 130 -6.18 -5.81 6.80
CA THR A 130 -6.01 -6.54 5.54
C THR A 130 -6.96 -7.73 5.42
N PHE A 131 -7.27 -8.42 6.52
CA PHE A 131 -8.33 -9.43 6.57
C PHE A 131 -9.68 -8.85 6.13
N LEU A 132 -10.07 -7.69 6.68
CA LEU A 132 -11.36 -7.06 6.37
C LEU A 132 -11.46 -6.62 4.91
N VAL A 133 -10.36 -6.24 4.25
CA VAL A 133 -10.35 -5.82 2.84
C VAL A 133 -9.90 -6.90 1.86
N ALA A 134 -9.69 -8.13 2.34
CA ALA A 134 -9.19 -9.27 1.56
C ALA A 134 -7.84 -9.01 0.88
N MET A 135 -6.87 -8.53 1.64
CA MET A 135 -5.51 -8.30 1.17
C MET A 135 -4.50 -9.11 1.99
N ASP A 136 -3.35 -9.37 1.39
CA ASP A 136 -2.18 -9.93 2.07
C ASP A 136 -1.30 -8.82 2.63
N LEU A 137 -0.96 -8.91 3.93
CA LEU A 137 -0.19 -7.87 4.61
C LEU A 137 1.28 -7.87 4.18
N SER A 138 1.91 -9.05 4.10
CA SER A 138 3.33 -9.18 3.74
C SER A 138 3.58 -8.68 2.32
N TRP A 139 2.73 -9.07 1.36
CA TRP A 139 2.79 -8.60 -0.01
C TRP A 139 2.60 -7.10 -0.12
N TRP A 140 1.60 -6.57 0.60
CA TRP A 140 1.31 -5.13 0.55
C TRP A 140 2.48 -4.32 1.10
N ILE A 141 3.07 -4.71 2.24
CA ILE A 141 4.22 -4.05 2.84
C ILE A 141 5.42 -4.07 1.88
N GLU A 142 5.73 -5.22 1.27
CA GLU A 142 6.83 -5.34 0.30
C GLU A 142 6.64 -4.40 -0.89
N LYS A 143 5.47 -4.49 -1.55
CA LYS A 143 5.12 -3.65 -2.69
C LYS A 143 5.18 -2.16 -2.35
N HIS A 144 4.59 -1.79 -1.22
CA HIS A 144 4.47 -0.40 -0.78
C HIS A 144 5.81 0.22 -0.35
N ASN A 145 6.67 -0.57 0.31
CA ASN A 145 8.02 -0.13 0.66
C ASN A 145 8.88 0.10 -0.60
N ARG A 146 8.74 -0.72 -1.64
CA ARG A 146 9.41 -0.50 -2.92
C ARG A 146 8.97 0.81 -3.56
N HIS A 147 7.66 1.10 -3.54
CA HIS A 147 7.14 2.39 -4.00
C HIS A 147 7.76 3.57 -3.22
N HIS A 148 7.78 3.50 -1.89
CA HIS A 148 8.37 4.57 -1.07
C HIS A 148 9.89 4.75 -1.27
N ALA A 149 10.61 3.66 -1.55
CA ALA A 149 12.04 3.71 -1.80
C ALA A 149 12.37 4.34 -3.16
N ASN A 150 11.57 4.03 -4.19
CA ASN A 150 11.85 4.40 -5.58
C ASN A 150 10.57 4.88 -6.31
N PRO A 151 9.90 5.95 -5.84
CA PRO A 151 8.63 6.35 -6.42
C PRO A 151 8.80 6.78 -7.89
N ASN A 152 7.98 6.21 -8.76
CA ASN A 152 7.95 6.43 -10.20
C ASN A 152 9.23 6.03 -10.97
N VAL A 153 10.09 5.18 -10.39
CA VAL A 153 11.26 4.63 -11.09
C VAL A 153 10.87 3.33 -11.80
N LEU A 154 11.07 3.29 -13.13
CA LEU A 154 10.78 2.10 -13.95
C LEU A 154 11.59 0.90 -13.47
N GLY A 155 10.92 -0.25 -13.39
CA GLY A 155 11.53 -1.51 -12.93
C GLY A 155 11.64 -1.64 -11.41
N GLU A 156 11.55 -0.54 -10.67
CA GLU A 156 11.68 -0.52 -9.21
C GLU A 156 10.32 -0.31 -8.52
N ASP A 157 9.51 0.60 -9.04
CA ASP A 157 8.20 0.93 -8.48
C ASP A 157 7.10 0.04 -9.02
N ALA A 158 6.59 -0.86 -8.19
CA ALA A 158 5.51 -1.76 -8.57
C ALA A 158 4.15 -1.04 -8.84
N ASP A 159 4.00 0.22 -8.43
CA ASP A 159 2.77 0.97 -8.64
C ASP A 159 2.64 1.52 -10.07
N ILE A 160 3.75 1.69 -10.78
CA ILE A 160 3.77 2.06 -12.19
C ILE A 160 4.01 0.89 -13.14
N GLU A 161 4.28 -0.31 -12.64
CA GLU A 161 4.44 -1.55 -13.41
C GLU A 161 3.10 -2.26 -13.64
N ILE A 162 2.11 -1.51 -14.15
CA ILE A 162 0.76 -2.03 -14.40
C ILE A 162 0.68 -2.56 -15.82
N SER A 163 0.35 -3.84 -15.98
CA SER A 163 0.34 -4.52 -17.29
C SER A 163 -0.53 -3.84 -18.35
N VAL A 164 -1.68 -3.30 -17.95
CA VAL A 164 -2.70 -2.71 -18.85
C VAL A 164 -2.57 -1.19 -19.01
N LEU A 165 -1.65 -0.54 -18.31
CA LEU A 165 -1.39 0.90 -18.41
C LEU A 165 0.05 1.15 -18.83
N ALA A 166 0.34 2.36 -19.29
CA ALA A 166 1.68 2.83 -19.59
C ALA A 166 1.82 4.27 -19.10
N PHE A 167 2.83 4.53 -18.29
CA PHE A 167 3.14 5.84 -17.74
C PHE A 167 4.28 6.52 -18.49
N THR A 168 5.00 5.76 -19.36
CA THR A 168 6.06 6.26 -20.23
C THR A 168 5.88 5.75 -21.64
N GLU A 169 6.53 6.42 -22.61
CA GLU A 169 6.55 5.98 -24.00
C GLU A 169 7.17 4.60 -24.17
N GLU A 170 8.25 4.33 -23.44
CA GLU A 170 8.93 3.02 -23.43
C GLU A 170 7.97 1.90 -23.00
N GLN A 171 7.23 2.09 -21.90
CA GLN A 171 6.20 1.15 -21.49
C GLN A 171 5.11 0.98 -22.56
N ALA A 172 4.68 2.04 -23.20
CA ALA A 172 3.64 1.97 -24.23
C ALA A 172 4.09 1.17 -25.46
N LEU A 173 5.33 1.39 -25.91
CA LEU A 173 5.92 0.71 -27.06
C LEU A 173 6.23 -0.77 -26.77
N SER A 174 6.55 -1.12 -25.51
CA SER A 174 6.81 -2.50 -25.09
C SER A 174 5.57 -3.38 -24.98
N LYS A 175 4.34 -2.79 -24.97
CA LYS A 175 3.10 -3.56 -24.83
C LYS A 175 2.84 -4.45 -26.04
N ASN A 176 2.30 -5.63 -25.77
CA ASN A 176 1.86 -6.55 -26.83
C ASN A 176 0.67 -5.97 -27.63
N ILE A 177 0.40 -6.59 -28.79
CA ILE A 177 -0.62 -6.08 -29.72
C ILE A 177 -2.03 -5.99 -29.13
N LEU A 178 -2.36 -6.85 -28.16
CA LEU A 178 -3.68 -6.88 -27.52
C LEU A 178 -3.85 -5.74 -26.50
N LEU A 179 -2.77 -5.29 -25.88
CA LEU A 179 -2.79 -4.22 -24.88
C LEU A 179 -2.62 -2.83 -25.49
N ARG A 180 -2.04 -2.71 -26.68
CA ARG A 180 -1.85 -1.41 -27.38
C ARG A 180 -3.12 -0.59 -27.54
N PRO A 181 -4.30 -1.17 -27.92
CA PRO A 181 -5.54 -0.41 -27.97
C PRO A 181 -5.96 0.15 -26.61
N ILE A 182 -5.78 -0.64 -25.53
CA ILE A 182 -6.09 -0.19 -24.16
C ILE A 182 -5.21 1.00 -23.79
N VAL A 183 -3.90 0.89 -23.99
CA VAL A 183 -2.94 1.97 -23.71
C VAL A 183 -3.21 3.20 -24.56
N ARG A 184 -3.55 3.04 -25.84
CA ARG A 184 -3.91 4.16 -26.74
C ARG A 184 -5.07 4.99 -26.22
N TYR A 185 -6.06 4.34 -25.60
CA TYR A 185 -7.27 4.99 -25.07
C TYR A 185 -7.29 5.06 -23.54
N GLN A 186 -6.15 4.84 -22.88
CA GLN A 186 -6.08 4.73 -21.41
C GLN A 186 -6.59 5.98 -20.69
N ALA A 187 -6.50 7.17 -21.26
CA ALA A 187 -7.04 8.39 -20.67
C ALA A 187 -8.57 8.28 -20.40
N PHE A 188 -9.30 7.60 -21.27
CA PHE A 188 -10.74 7.36 -21.12
C PHE A 188 -11.04 6.09 -20.33
N LEU A 189 -10.15 5.09 -20.42
CA LEU A 189 -10.30 3.78 -19.78
C LEU A 189 -9.74 3.76 -18.34
N PHE A 190 -9.04 4.80 -17.92
CA PHE A 190 -8.35 4.82 -16.64
C PHE A 190 -9.27 4.50 -15.47
N TYR A 191 -10.40 5.21 -15.33
CA TYR A 191 -11.33 4.96 -14.25
C TYR A 191 -12.00 3.57 -14.31
N PRO A 192 -12.50 3.08 -15.44
CA PRO A 192 -12.95 1.69 -15.58
C PRO A 192 -11.88 0.65 -15.18
N ILE A 193 -10.63 0.86 -15.63
CA ILE A 193 -9.51 -0.04 -15.27
C ILE A 193 -9.23 0.05 -13.76
N LEU A 194 -9.25 1.25 -13.19
CA LEU A 194 -9.03 1.46 -11.77
C LEU A 194 -10.09 0.75 -10.90
N MET A 195 -11.34 0.66 -11.35
CA MET A 195 -12.38 -0.13 -10.68
C MET A 195 -12.02 -1.62 -10.57
N LEU A 196 -11.20 -2.14 -11.49
CA LEU A 196 -10.71 -3.52 -11.46
C LEU A 196 -9.47 -3.70 -10.58
N SER A 197 -8.89 -2.63 -10.06
CA SER A 197 -7.67 -2.69 -9.24
C SER A 197 -7.82 -3.56 -8.00
N SER A 198 -9.03 -3.60 -7.41
CA SER A 198 -9.32 -4.46 -6.26
C SER A 198 -9.11 -5.94 -6.54
N PHE A 199 -9.37 -6.41 -7.77
CA PHE A 199 -9.07 -7.77 -8.18
C PHE A 199 -7.56 -7.96 -8.35
N SER A 200 -6.88 -7.01 -8.99
CA SER A 200 -5.42 -7.03 -9.16
C SER A 200 -4.69 -7.13 -7.82
N LEU A 201 -5.12 -6.36 -6.82
CA LEU A 201 -4.54 -6.40 -5.47
C LEU A 201 -4.70 -7.78 -4.82
N ARG A 202 -5.89 -8.40 -4.93
CA ARG A 202 -6.14 -9.75 -4.39
C ARG A 202 -5.35 -10.82 -5.12
N PHE A 203 -5.33 -10.80 -6.44
CA PHE A 203 -4.53 -11.74 -7.24
C PHE A 203 -3.04 -11.58 -6.99
N GLY A 204 -2.54 -10.35 -6.82
CA GLY A 204 -1.16 -10.07 -6.45
C GLY A 204 -0.79 -10.69 -5.11
N GLY A 205 -1.64 -10.50 -4.08
CA GLY A 205 -1.45 -11.13 -2.76
C GLY A 205 -1.45 -12.66 -2.82
N VAL A 206 -2.43 -13.28 -3.51
CA VAL A 206 -2.46 -14.74 -3.68
C VAL A 206 -1.21 -15.25 -4.41
N ALA A 207 -0.80 -14.58 -5.49
CA ALA A 207 0.40 -14.96 -6.23
C ALA A 207 1.68 -14.86 -5.39
N TYR A 208 1.75 -13.85 -4.51
CA TYR A 208 2.84 -13.67 -3.56
C TYR A 208 2.88 -14.79 -2.52
N LEU A 209 1.74 -15.12 -1.92
CA LEU A 209 1.61 -16.24 -0.96
C LEU A 209 2.03 -17.59 -1.58
N VAL A 210 1.62 -17.86 -2.82
CA VAL A 210 1.98 -19.11 -3.53
C VAL A 210 3.48 -19.17 -3.83
N ARG A 211 4.11 -18.04 -4.18
CA ARG A 211 5.56 -17.97 -4.40
C ARG A 211 6.37 -18.10 -3.10
N GLY A 212 5.82 -17.70 -1.97
CA GLY A 212 6.21 -18.09 -0.60
C GLY A 212 7.58 -17.65 -0.11
N ARG A 213 8.29 -16.71 -0.77
CA ARG A 213 9.69 -16.43 -0.39
C ARG A 213 9.81 -15.61 0.88
N ASP A 214 9.03 -14.51 1.04
CA ASP A 214 9.21 -13.54 2.12
C ASP A 214 7.93 -13.28 2.93
N VAL A 215 7.02 -14.25 2.98
CA VAL A 215 5.78 -14.16 3.76
C VAL A 215 6.11 -14.27 5.23
N LYS A 216 5.83 -13.22 6.01
CA LYS A 216 6.11 -13.19 7.44
C LYS A 216 5.25 -14.18 8.24
N TYR A 217 3.99 -14.28 7.90
CA TYR A 217 3.01 -15.15 8.58
C TYR A 217 2.48 -16.23 7.64
N ARG A 218 3.36 -17.14 7.20
CA ARG A 218 3.14 -18.15 6.14
C ARG A 218 1.89 -19.01 6.27
N VAL A 219 1.37 -19.19 7.47
CA VAL A 219 0.15 -19.97 7.72
C VAL A 219 -1.03 -19.05 7.98
N LEU A 220 -0.82 -18.00 8.75
CA LEU A 220 -1.89 -17.11 9.18
C LEU A 220 -2.46 -16.28 8.02
N GLU A 221 -1.63 -15.69 7.16
CA GLU A 221 -2.11 -14.84 6.07
C GLU A 221 -2.95 -15.61 5.04
N PRO A 222 -2.51 -16.80 4.53
CA PRO A 222 -3.40 -17.62 3.68
C PRO A 222 -4.70 -18.03 4.38
N LEU A 223 -4.63 -18.39 5.67
CA LEU A 223 -5.82 -18.75 6.44
C LEU A 223 -6.80 -17.56 6.54
N LEU A 224 -6.32 -16.36 6.81
CA LEU A 224 -7.14 -15.14 6.86
C LEU A 224 -7.79 -14.86 5.49
N MET A 225 -7.06 -14.99 4.38
CA MET A 225 -7.61 -14.78 3.04
C MET A 225 -8.69 -15.81 2.70
N VAL A 226 -8.46 -17.09 2.99
CA VAL A 226 -9.46 -18.15 2.78
C VAL A 226 -10.68 -17.92 3.66
N THR A 227 -10.48 -17.57 4.94
CA THR A 227 -11.58 -17.27 5.88
C THR A 227 -12.42 -16.09 5.38
N HIS A 228 -11.75 -15.01 4.93
CA HIS A 228 -12.47 -13.88 4.33
C HIS A 228 -13.29 -14.30 3.12
N ALA A 229 -12.70 -15.06 2.19
CA ALA A 229 -13.40 -15.54 0.99
C ALA A 229 -14.62 -16.39 1.34
N VAL A 230 -14.51 -17.31 2.32
CA VAL A 230 -15.63 -18.12 2.78
C VAL A 230 -16.75 -17.25 3.38
N ILE A 231 -16.42 -16.32 4.26
CA ILE A 231 -17.41 -15.39 4.84
C ILE A 231 -18.08 -14.56 3.74
N TYR A 232 -17.30 -13.98 2.84
CA TYR A 232 -17.81 -13.15 1.75
C TYR A 232 -18.78 -13.93 0.85
N LEU A 233 -18.38 -15.12 0.40
CA LEU A 233 -19.23 -15.98 -0.43
C LEU A 233 -20.48 -16.46 0.33
N SER A 234 -20.39 -16.72 1.63
CA SER A 234 -21.55 -17.09 2.46
C SER A 234 -22.56 -15.93 2.55
N VAL A 235 -22.07 -14.69 2.70
CA VAL A 235 -22.96 -13.51 2.71
C VAL A 235 -23.61 -13.27 1.35
N LEU A 236 -22.91 -13.53 0.24
CA LEU A 236 -23.47 -13.37 -1.10
C LEU A 236 -24.50 -14.45 -1.45
N TYR A 237 -24.37 -15.65 -0.86
CA TYR A 237 -25.29 -16.75 -1.10
C TYR A 237 -26.61 -16.61 -0.31
N TYR A 238 -26.56 -15.95 0.82
CA TYR A 238 -27.72 -15.70 1.68
C TYR A 238 -28.68 -14.66 1.09
#